data_ea73a6bf32eccd3474ccc0468a4e00b1
#
_entry.id   ea73a6bf32eccd3474ccc0468a4e00b1
#
_cell.length_a   1.000
_cell.length_b   1.000
_cell.length_c   1.000
_cell.angle_alpha   90.00
_cell.angle_beta   90.00
_cell.angle_gamma   90.00
#
_symmetry.space_group_name_H-M   'P 1'
#
loop_
_entity.id
_entity.type
_entity.pdbx_description
1 polymer ?
#
loop_
_entity_poly.entity_id
_entity_poly.type
_entity_poly.pdbx_seq_one_letter_code
_entity_poly.pdbx_strand_id
1 'polypeptide(L)'
;MEYEYISLAREDEFAVVTMRRPERRNALSEAHLRELLHAFETIGAGPARGAILAAEGSVFSAGHDFADMHGRRLDEMRRLLLLCAELMQTIQAIAQPVIAQVAGLATAAGCQLVATCDLAVAGESSRFQVPGGRGGWFCTTPGVALARAVSRKHAFEMLATGDPIDAATALAWGLVNRVVADADVERETRALLGRATRGSVSSKALGKQSFYRQIDLDVPAAYAYATEVMAAASQTEDAQENLRAFLEKRPPRFSKP
;
A
#
# COMPACT_ATOMS: atom_id res chain seq x y z
N MET A 1 1.09 20.66 -7.39
CA MET A 1 0.16 20.98 -6.28
C MET A 1 1.00 21.29 -5.06
N GLU A 2 0.66 22.31 -4.29
CA GLU A 2 1.21 22.53 -2.94
C GLU A 2 0.38 21.65 -1.99
N TYR A 3 1.06 20.89 -1.11
CA TYR A 3 0.40 19.97 -0.18
C TYR A 3 0.28 20.60 1.20
N GLU A 4 -0.88 20.50 1.82
CA GLU A 4 -1.17 20.96 3.18
C GLU A 4 -1.10 19.81 4.20
N TYR A 5 -1.62 18.64 3.84
CA TYR A 5 -1.81 17.50 4.74
C TYR A 5 -0.77 16.40 4.60
N ILE A 6 0.03 16.47 3.54
CA ILE A 6 1.12 15.52 3.31
C ILE A 6 2.41 16.23 2.94
N SER A 7 3.50 15.49 2.93
CA SER A 7 4.69 15.86 2.15
C SER A 7 5.00 14.76 1.14
N LEU A 8 5.52 15.16 -0.01
CA LEU A 8 6.10 14.27 -1.00
C LEU A 8 7.56 14.67 -1.20
N ALA A 9 8.46 13.81 -0.79
CA ALA A 9 9.89 13.99 -0.95
C ALA A 9 10.46 12.86 -1.82
N ARG A 10 11.56 13.16 -2.53
CA ARG A 10 12.38 12.13 -3.15
C ARG A 10 13.65 11.96 -2.32
N GLU A 11 13.86 10.77 -1.83
CA GLU A 11 15.01 10.41 -1.03
C GLU A 11 15.73 9.23 -1.71
N ASP A 12 16.90 9.53 -2.29
CA ASP A 12 17.65 8.60 -3.15
C ASP A 12 16.80 8.11 -4.34
N GLU A 13 16.53 6.81 -4.38
CA GLU A 13 15.74 6.17 -5.45
C GLU A 13 14.24 6.02 -5.09
N PHE A 14 13.81 6.45 -3.89
CA PHE A 14 12.45 6.29 -3.41
C PHE A 14 11.69 7.61 -3.32
N ALA A 15 10.38 7.54 -3.52
CA ALA A 15 9.45 8.60 -3.15
C ALA A 15 8.91 8.33 -1.73
N VAL A 16 8.89 9.35 -0.89
CA VAL A 16 8.36 9.25 0.48
C VAL A 16 7.16 10.17 0.59
N VAL A 17 5.99 9.59 0.82
CA VAL A 17 4.74 10.28 1.11
C VAL A 17 4.52 10.21 2.61
N THR A 18 4.53 11.35 3.29
CA THR A 18 4.31 11.41 4.74
C THR A 18 3.02 12.15 5.05
N MET A 19 2.08 11.51 5.72
CA MET A 19 0.88 12.16 6.27
C MET A 19 1.29 13.06 7.43
N ARG A 20 0.89 14.34 7.38
CA ARG A 20 1.39 15.40 8.26
C ARG A 20 0.28 16.15 9.00
N ARG A 21 -0.64 15.39 9.56
CA ARG A 21 -1.77 15.92 10.31
C ARG A 21 -1.90 15.23 11.68
N PRO A 22 -0.79 15.17 12.48
CA PRO A 22 -0.74 14.40 13.73
C PRO A 22 -1.73 14.92 14.79
N GLU A 23 -2.02 16.23 14.84
CA GLU A 23 -3.00 16.84 15.73
C GLU A 23 -4.44 16.35 15.51
N ARG A 24 -4.72 15.82 14.30
CA ARG A 24 -5.98 15.16 13.94
C ARG A 24 -5.78 13.65 13.74
N ARG A 25 -4.69 13.09 14.27
CA ARG A 25 -4.35 11.66 14.16
C ARG A 25 -4.31 11.17 12.72
N ASN A 26 -3.86 12.00 11.79
CA ASN A 26 -3.82 11.73 10.37
C ASN A 26 -5.18 11.24 9.81
N ALA A 27 -6.27 11.85 10.28
CA ALA A 27 -7.61 11.56 9.79
C ALA A 27 -7.75 12.00 8.32
N LEU A 28 -8.36 11.12 7.52
CA LEU A 28 -8.49 11.24 6.07
C LEU A 28 -9.74 12.05 5.71
N SER A 29 -9.60 13.38 5.64
CA SER A 29 -10.59 14.27 5.04
C SER A 29 -10.58 14.13 3.51
N GLU A 30 -11.58 14.67 2.83
CA GLU A 30 -11.62 14.69 1.35
C GLU A 30 -10.38 15.37 0.77
N ALA A 31 -9.93 16.51 1.36
CA ALA A 31 -8.73 17.21 0.93
C ALA A 31 -7.48 16.34 1.10
N HIS A 32 -7.32 15.68 2.27
CA HIS A 32 -6.21 14.77 2.54
C HIS A 32 -6.17 13.59 1.55
N LEU A 33 -7.33 12.99 1.25
CA LEU A 33 -7.44 11.92 0.25
C LEU A 33 -7.04 12.39 -1.16
N ARG A 34 -7.44 13.62 -1.56
CA ARG A 34 -7.05 14.21 -2.85
C ARG A 34 -5.55 14.43 -2.96
N GLU A 35 -4.92 14.89 -1.88
CA GLU A 35 -3.47 15.08 -1.85
C GLU A 35 -2.72 13.74 -1.94
N LEU A 36 -3.17 12.72 -1.20
CA LEU A 36 -2.61 11.37 -1.29
C LEU A 36 -2.76 10.79 -2.70
N LEU A 37 -3.95 10.90 -3.31
CA LEU A 37 -4.19 10.43 -4.67
C LEU A 37 -3.24 11.11 -5.66
N HIS A 38 -3.18 12.45 -5.65
CA HIS A 38 -2.29 13.20 -6.52
C HIS A 38 -0.80 12.85 -6.30
N ALA A 39 -0.39 12.59 -5.05
CA ALA A 39 0.98 12.17 -4.76
C ALA A 39 1.30 10.81 -5.40
N PHE A 40 0.41 9.82 -5.28
CA PHE A 40 0.63 8.51 -5.90
C PHE A 40 0.55 8.54 -7.42
N GLU A 41 -0.34 9.35 -8.01
CA GLU A 41 -0.34 9.60 -9.48
C GLU A 41 0.99 10.21 -9.93
N THR A 42 1.49 11.21 -9.19
CA THR A 42 2.79 11.84 -9.47
C THR A 42 3.94 10.84 -9.38
N ILE A 43 3.92 9.94 -8.37
CA ILE A 43 4.90 8.86 -8.24
C ILE A 43 4.80 7.91 -9.42
N GLY A 44 3.58 7.50 -9.80
CA GLY A 44 3.33 6.60 -10.93
C GLY A 44 3.89 7.10 -12.25
N ALA A 45 3.85 8.44 -12.48
CA ALA A 45 4.41 9.10 -13.66
C ALA A 45 5.91 9.45 -13.51
N GLY A 46 6.48 9.26 -12.31
CA GLY A 46 7.84 9.71 -11.98
C GLY A 46 8.90 8.60 -12.06
N PRO A 47 10.17 8.98 -11.87
CA PRO A 47 11.31 8.07 -11.98
C PRO A 47 11.66 7.34 -10.68
N ALA A 48 10.84 7.41 -9.63
CA ALA A 48 11.08 6.69 -8.38
C ALA A 48 11.00 5.18 -8.62
N ARG A 49 11.86 4.42 -7.96
CA ARG A 49 11.87 2.95 -8.06
C ARG A 49 10.87 2.28 -7.12
N GLY A 50 10.45 2.98 -6.07
CA GLY A 50 9.48 2.54 -5.09
C GLY A 50 8.95 3.71 -4.28
N ALA A 51 7.90 3.48 -3.49
CA ALA A 51 7.29 4.49 -2.65
C ALA A 51 7.13 4.01 -1.22
N ILE A 52 7.31 4.93 -0.26
CA ILE A 52 7.03 4.72 1.16
C ILE A 52 5.84 5.59 1.52
N LEU A 53 4.84 5.01 2.18
CA LEU A 53 3.76 5.73 2.85
C LEU A 53 4.02 5.74 4.35
N ALA A 54 4.31 6.90 4.89
CA ALA A 54 4.61 7.12 6.31
C ALA A 54 3.64 8.13 6.93
N ALA A 55 3.75 8.34 8.23
CA ALA A 55 2.95 9.32 8.96
C ALA A 55 3.76 9.96 10.10
N GLU A 56 3.53 11.25 10.32
CA GLU A 56 4.03 11.95 11.51
C GLU A 56 3.15 11.66 12.74
N GLY A 57 3.77 11.69 13.93
CA GLY A 57 3.09 11.52 15.21
C GLY A 57 2.94 10.06 15.64
N SER A 58 2.11 9.84 16.67
CA SER A 58 1.94 8.54 17.33
C SER A 58 0.82 7.67 16.75
N VAL A 59 0.13 8.14 15.71
CA VAL A 59 -0.97 7.44 15.03
C VAL A 59 -0.69 7.48 13.53
N PHE A 60 -0.62 6.30 12.91
CA PHE A 60 -0.47 6.20 11.47
C PHE A 60 -1.65 6.86 10.75
N SER A 61 -2.88 6.43 11.04
CA SER A 61 -4.09 7.12 10.60
C SER A 61 -5.31 6.62 11.38
N ALA A 62 -6.16 7.58 11.79
CA ALA A 62 -7.45 7.31 12.44
C ALA A 62 -8.57 6.93 11.47
N GLY A 63 -8.28 6.82 10.16
CA GLY A 63 -9.30 6.61 9.13
C GLY A 63 -9.99 7.91 8.73
N HIS A 64 -11.19 7.82 8.16
CA HIS A 64 -11.90 9.02 7.69
C HIS A 64 -12.12 10.07 8.78
N ASP A 65 -12.03 11.34 8.39
CA ASP A 65 -12.33 12.47 9.28
C ASP A 65 -13.85 12.60 9.48
N PHE A 66 -14.31 12.25 10.68
CA PHE A 66 -15.75 12.30 11.00
C PHE A 66 -16.33 13.72 10.97
N ALA A 67 -15.51 14.74 11.24
CA ALA A 67 -15.96 16.14 11.13
C ALA A 67 -16.25 16.51 9.66
N ASP A 68 -15.47 15.94 8.73
CA ASP A 68 -15.68 16.11 7.29
C ASP A 68 -16.87 15.27 6.76
N MET A 69 -17.23 14.18 7.44
CA MET A 69 -18.30 13.27 7.01
C MET A 69 -19.66 13.61 7.57
N HIS A 70 -19.71 14.15 8.79
CA HIS A 70 -20.99 14.44 9.47
C HIS A 70 -21.86 15.39 8.66
N GLY A 71 -23.11 15.02 8.48
CA GLY A 71 -24.10 15.82 7.75
C GLY A 71 -24.03 15.72 6.23
N ARG A 72 -23.09 14.98 5.63
CA ARG A 72 -23.07 14.75 4.18
C ARG A 72 -24.28 13.99 3.70
N ARG A 73 -24.84 14.40 2.57
CA ARG A 73 -25.91 13.68 1.87
C ARG A 73 -25.32 12.41 1.22
N LEU A 74 -26.21 11.49 0.84
CA LEU A 74 -25.82 10.20 0.24
C LEU A 74 -24.89 10.35 -0.99
N ASP A 75 -25.18 11.30 -1.86
CA ASP A 75 -24.37 11.53 -3.07
C ASP A 75 -22.97 12.10 -2.76
N GLU A 76 -22.86 12.94 -1.74
CA GLU A 76 -21.60 13.50 -1.25
C GLU A 76 -20.76 12.43 -0.55
N MET A 77 -21.40 11.61 0.29
CA MET A 77 -20.76 10.47 0.95
C MET A 77 -20.26 9.45 -0.08
N ARG A 78 -21.06 9.18 -1.12
CA ARG A 78 -20.64 8.27 -2.20
C ARG A 78 -19.39 8.79 -2.92
N ARG A 79 -19.33 10.10 -3.24
CA ARG A 79 -18.14 10.71 -3.86
C ARG A 79 -16.90 10.59 -2.99
N LEU A 80 -17.02 10.84 -1.67
CA LEU A 80 -15.92 10.69 -0.73
C LEU A 80 -15.40 9.24 -0.69
N LEU A 81 -16.29 8.26 -0.60
CA LEU A 81 -15.90 6.84 -0.56
C LEU A 81 -15.34 6.36 -1.90
N LEU A 82 -15.81 6.88 -3.02
CA LEU A 82 -15.26 6.61 -4.35
C LEU A 82 -13.85 7.19 -4.48
N LEU A 83 -13.61 8.41 -3.99
CA LEU A 83 -12.27 9.01 -3.96
C LEU A 83 -11.30 8.16 -3.11
N CYS A 84 -11.75 7.68 -1.95
CA CYS A 84 -10.94 6.77 -1.14
C CYS A 84 -10.65 5.46 -1.89
N ALA A 85 -11.64 4.88 -2.58
CA ALA A 85 -11.44 3.67 -3.37
C ALA A 85 -10.49 3.89 -4.57
N GLU A 86 -10.56 5.06 -5.22
CA GLU A 86 -9.65 5.45 -6.29
C GLU A 86 -8.20 5.54 -5.79
N LEU A 87 -7.96 6.17 -4.63
CA LEU A 87 -6.65 6.17 -3.99
C LEU A 87 -6.11 4.74 -3.77
N MET A 88 -6.94 3.83 -3.21
CA MET A 88 -6.53 2.44 -2.97
C MET A 88 -6.16 1.72 -4.29
N GLN A 89 -6.97 1.90 -5.32
CA GLN A 89 -6.70 1.32 -6.63
C GLN A 89 -5.44 1.92 -7.29
N THR A 90 -5.21 3.23 -7.14
CA THR A 90 -4.02 3.90 -7.66
C THR A 90 -2.74 3.37 -7.00
N ILE A 91 -2.73 3.16 -5.67
CA ILE A 91 -1.59 2.56 -4.95
C ILE A 91 -1.22 1.19 -5.55
N GLN A 92 -2.20 0.38 -5.92
CA GLN A 92 -1.96 -0.94 -6.52
C GLN A 92 -1.63 -0.87 -8.02
N ALA A 93 -2.15 0.14 -8.74
CA ALA A 93 -2.00 0.26 -10.19
C ALA A 93 -0.66 0.85 -10.63
N ILE A 94 -0.04 1.73 -9.82
CA ILE A 94 1.26 2.32 -10.19
C ILE A 94 2.35 1.25 -10.29
N ALA A 95 3.33 1.52 -11.15
CA ALA A 95 4.43 0.59 -11.41
C ALA A 95 5.34 0.35 -10.20
N GLN A 96 5.48 1.35 -9.35
CA GLN A 96 6.36 1.34 -8.19
C GLN A 96 5.79 0.49 -7.06
N PRO A 97 6.55 -0.44 -6.47
CA PRO A 97 6.17 -1.05 -5.20
C PRO A 97 5.97 0.01 -4.11
N VAL A 98 4.85 -0.09 -3.39
CA VAL A 98 4.49 0.81 -2.29
C VAL A 98 4.57 0.05 -0.96
N ILE A 99 5.28 0.62 0.01
CA ILE A 99 5.42 0.03 1.34
C ILE A 99 4.85 0.97 2.41
N ALA A 100 4.00 0.45 3.28
CA ALA A 100 3.54 1.18 4.46
C ALA A 100 4.59 1.10 5.56
N GLN A 101 5.01 2.26 6.08
CA GLN A 101 5.84 2.44 7.25
C GLN A 101 4.95 2.76 8.44
N VAL A 102 4.61 1.76 9.25
CA VAL A 102 3.56 1.89 10.27
C VAL A 102 4.17 2.09 11.65
N ALA A 103 3.96 3.26 12.22
CA ALA A 103 4.20 3.57 13.63
C ALA A 103 2.86 3.89 14.31
N GLY A 104 2.57 3.22 15.43
CA GLY A 104 1.35 3.45 16.21
C GLY A 104 0.09 2.84 15.59
N LEU A 105 -1.06 3.49 15.79
CA LEU A 105 -2.38 2.96 15.44
C LEU A 105 -2.74 3.22 13.98
N ALA A 106 -3.13 2.17 13.26
CA ALA A 106 -3.81 2.24 11.97
C ALA A 106 -5.25 1.73 12.12
N THR A 107 -6.26 2.61 11.96
CA THR A 107 -7.65 2.22 12.18
C THR A 107 -8.57 2.61 11.01
N ALA A 108 -9.63 1.83 10.80
CA ALA A 108 -10.64 2.02 9.75
C ALA A 108 -9.98 2.20 8.35
N ALA A 109 -10.18 3.33 7.66
CA ALA A 109 -9.53 3.61 6.37
C ALA A 109 -7.99 3.72 6.48
N GLY A 110 -7.42 4.00 7.68
CA GLY A 110 -5.98 3.93 7.91
C GLY A 110 -5.46 2.48 7.88
N CYS A 111 -6.20 1.53 8.46
CA CYS A 111 -5.90 0.11 8.33
C CYS A 111 -6.10 -0.38 6.88
N GLN A 112 -7.09 0.16 6.16
CA GLN A 112 -7.28 -0.09 4.74
C GLN A 112 -6.06 0.33 3.91
N LEU A 113 -5.46 1.51 4.18
CA LEU A 113 -4.23 1.95 3.52
C LEU A 113 -3.10 0.94 3.70
N VAL A 114 -2.89 0.45 4.95
CA VAL A 114 -1.87 -0.57 5.22
C VAL A 114 -2.14 -1.85 4.43
N ALA A 115 -3.38 -2.35 4.46
CA ALA A 115 -3.78 -3.56 3.74
C ALA A 115 -3.72 -3.42 2.20
N THR A 116 -3.76 -2.19 1.70
CA THR A 116 -3.71 -1.87 0.26
C THR A 116 -2.29 -1.76 -0.26
N CYS A 117 -1.33 -1.30 0.56
CA CYS A 117 0.07 -1.23 0.16
C CYS A 117 0.61 -2.62 -0.17
N ASP A 118 1.55 -2.70 -1.10
CA ASP A 118 2.14 -3.97 -1.54
C ASP A 118 2.89 -4.69 -0.42
N LEU A 119 3.47 -3.91 0.50
CA LEU A 119 4.24 -4.38 1.64
C LEU A 119 3.96 -3.47 2.85
N ALA A 120 4.25 -3.98 4.06
CA ALA A 120 4.18 -3.19 5.28
C ALA A 120 5.24 -3.61 6.29
N VAL A 121 5.85 -2.62 6.96
CA VAL A 121 6.69 -2.79 8.14
C VAL A 121 6.05 -2.04 9.29
N ALA A 122 5.91 -2.69 10.43
CA ALA A 122 5.30 -2.12 11.63
C ALA A 122 6.25 -2.11 12.82
N GLY A 123 6.13 -1.10 13.66
CA GLY A 123 6.76 -1.12 14.98
C GLY A 123 6.03 -2.06 15.95
N GLU A 124 6.73 -2.56 16.95
CA GLU A 124 6.16 -3.46 17.98
C GLU A 124 4.98 -2.85 18.74
N SER A 125 4.97 -1.51 18.89
CA SER A 125 3.87 -0.78 19.53
C SER A 125 2.65 -0.61 18.64
N SER A 126 2.73 -0.91 17.34
CA SER A 126 1.66 -0.69 16.39
C SER A 126 0.42 -1.54 16.67
N ARG A 127 -0.76 -0.96 16.34
CA ARG A 127 -2.07 -1.61 16.48
C ARG A 127 -2.89 -1.39 15.23
N PHE A 128 -3.71 -2.37 14.88
CA PHE A 128 -4.55 -2.37 13.68
C PHE A 128 -5.99 -2.64 14.07
N GLN A 129 -6.95 -1.89 13.52
CA GLN A 129 -8.34 -1.97 13.95
C GLN A 129 -9.30 -1.53 12.84
N VAL A 130 -10.50 -2.11 12.81
CA VAL A 130 -11.60 -1.67 11.91
C VAL A 130 -12.93 -1.61 12.67
N PRO A 131 -13.12 -0.63 13.56
CA PRO A 131 -14.14 -0.62 14.61
C PRO A 131 -15.53 -0.18 14.14
N GLY A 132 -15.75 0.08 12.86
CA GLY A 132 -17.00 0.69 12.35
C GLY A 132 -18.25 -0.09 12.73
N GLY A 133 -18.20 -1.43 12.74
CA GLY A 133 -19.33 -2.26 13.16
C GLY A 133 -19.80 -1.99 14.58
N ARG A 134 -18.88 -1.70 15.50
CA ARG A 134 -19.21 -1.30 16.89
C ARG A 134 -19.79 0.11 16.98
N GLY A 135 -19.40 0.99 16.04
CA GLY A 135 -19.86 2.38 15.99
C GLY A 135 -21.14 2.59 15.18
N GLY A 136 -21.81 1.52 14.75
CA GLY A 136 -23.05 1.60 13.96
C GLY A 136 -22.86 1.80 12.46
N TRP A 137 -21.64 1.80 11.97
CA TRP A 137 -21.32 1.94 10.55
C TRP A 137 -20.19 0.98 10.14
N PHE A 138 -20.59 -0.20 9.67
CA PHE A 138 -19.66 -1.29 9.34
C PHE A 138 -18.60 -0.86 8.32
N CYS A 139 -17.35 -1.25 8.53
CA CYS A 139 -16.21 -0.91 7.69
C CYS A 139 -16.21 -1.70 6.37
N THR A 140 -17.21 -1.48 5.51
CA THR A 140 -17.40 -2.23 4.25
C THR A 140 -16.26 -2.02 3.27
N THR A 141 -15.83 -0.78 3.04
CA THR A 141 -14.72 -0.46 2.12
C THR A 141 -13.36 -0.92 2.66
N PRO A 142 -13.00 -0.74 3.94
CA PRO A 142 -11.82 -1.38 4.52
C PRO A 142 -11.83 -2.91 4.41
N GLY A 143 -13.01 -3.53 4.51
CA GLY A 143 -13.19 -4.98 4.36
C GLY A 143 -12.74 -5.52 3.01
N VAL A 144 -12.79 -4.71 1.95
CA VAL A 144 -12.31 -5.09 0.60
C VAL A 144 -10.81 -5.37 0.61
N ALA A 145 -10.01 -4.45 1.17
CA ALA A 145 -8.56 -4.61 1.25
C ALA A 145 -8.17 -5.70 2.26
N LEU A 146 -8.80 -5.72 3.44
CA LEU A 146 -8.51 -6.72 4.47
C LEU A 146 -8.76 -8.15 3.98
N ALA A 147 -9.90 -8.41 3.32
CA ALA A 147 -10.23 -9.76 2.85
C ALA A 147 -9.29 -10.27 1.73
N ARG A 148 -8.45 -9.39 1.17
CA ARG A 148 -7.40 -9.69 0.20
C ARG A 148 -6.00 -9.78 0.81
N ALA A 149 -5.80 -9.14 1.97
CA ALA A 149 -4.51 -9.14 2.67
C ALA A 149 -4.38 -10.29 3.67
N VAL A 150 -5.48 -10.65 4.37
CA VAL A 150 -5.47 -11.69 5.40
C VAL A 150 -6.53 -12.77 5.11
N SER A 151 -6.53 -13.89 5.86
CA SER A 151 -7.55 -14.94 5.68
C SER A 151 -8.96 -14.37 5.88
N ARG A 152 -9.96 -14.97 5.20
CA ARG A 152 -11.37 -14.54 5.33
C ARG A 152 -11.86 -14.49 6.77
N LYS A 153 -11.41 -15.43 7.61
CA LYS A 153 -11.83 -15.49 9.03
C LYS A 153 -11.18 -14.36 9.82
N HIS A 154 -9.89 -14.10 9.64
CA HIS A 154 -9.20 -13.01 10.32
C HIS A 154 -9.76 -11.64 9.88
N ALA A 155 -10.01 -11.44 8.58
CA ALA A 155 -10.65 -10.23 8.10
C ALA A 155 -12.04 -10.01 8.73
N PHE A 156 -12.88 -11.06 8.76
CA PHE A 156 -14.22 -10.94 9.34
C PHE A 156 -14.19 -10.76 10.86
N GLU A 157 -13.26 -11.39 11.57
CA GLU A 157 -13.03 -11.18 13.00
C GLU A 157 -12.73 -9.70 13.29
N MET A 158 -11.75 -9.09 12.60
CA MET A 158 -11.45 -7.66 12.75
C MET A 158 -12.66 -6.77 12.48
N LEU A 159 -13.42 -7.06 11.41
CA LEU A 159 -14.58 -6.28 11.01
C LEU A 159 -15.78 -6.42 11.95
N ALA A 160 -16.02 -7.63 12.46
CA ALA A 160 -17.17 -7.95 13.29
C ALA A 160 -16.96 -7.55 14.75
N THR A 161 -15.80 -7.82 15.31
CA THR A 161 -15.47 -7.46 16.70
C THR A 161 -15.10 -5.98 16.81
N GLY A 162 -14.40 -5.44 15.82
CA GLY A 162 -13.83 -4.11 15.87
C GLY A 162 -12.75 -3.97 16.95
N ASP A 163 -12.22 -5.06 17.47
CA ASP A 163 -11.15 -5.05 18.46
C ASP A 163 -9.79 -4.78 17.80
N PRO A 164 -8.86 -4.09 18.48
CA PRO A 164 -7.52 -3.91 17.97
C PRO A 164 -6.72 -5.21 18.05
N ILE A 165 -5.98 -5.51 16.98
CA ILE A 165 -4.92 -6.53 16.99
C ILE A 165 -3.56 -5.85 17.16
N ASP A 166 -2.62 -6.53 17.83
CA ASP A 166 -1.25 -6.06 17.96
C ASP A 166 -0.39 -6.37 16.73
N ALA A 167 0.82 -5.83 16.71
CA ALA A 167 1.75 -6.01 15.61
C ALA A 167 2.14 -7.49 15.39
N ALA A 168 2.30 -8.26 16.46
CA ALA A 168 2.63 -9.69 16.38
C ALA A 168 1.50 -10.49 15.72
N THR A 169 0.27 -10.24 16.10
CA THR A 169 -0.93 -10.82 15.48
C THR A 169 -1.05 -10.39 14.01
N ALA A 170 -0.81 -9.10 13.71
CA ALA A 170 -0.83 -8.59 12.34
C ALA A 170 0.20 -9.28 11.45
N LEU A 171 1.40 -9.57 11.98
CA LEU A 171 2.43 -10.37 11.29
C LEU A 171 1.97 -11.82 11.10
N ALA A 172 1.46 -12.46 12.14
CA ALA A 172 1.00 -13.85 12.07
C ALA A 172 -0.15 -14.04 11.08
N TRP A 173 -1.03 -13.04 10.92
CA TRP A 173 -2.14 -13.06 9.99
C TRP A 173 -1.78 -12.62 8.56
N GLY A 174 -0.58 -12.06 8.36
CA GLY A 174 -0.11 -11.61 7.05
C GLY A 174 -0.52 -10.20 6.66
N LEU A 175 -1.04 -9.40 7.61
CA LEU A 175 -1.36 -7.97 7.36
C LEU A 175 -0.11 -7.13 7.19
N VAL A 176 0.99 -7.48 7.87
CA VAL A 176 2.29 -6.84 7.73
C VAL A 176 3.39 -7.88 7.45
N ASN A 177 4.44 -7.46 6.76
CA ASN A 177 5.54 -8.35 6.38
C ASN A 177 6.63 -8.47 7.45
N ARG A 178 6.74 -7.46 8.31
CA ARG A 178 7.76 -7.37 9.37
C ARG A 178 7.24 -6.60 10.56
N VAL A 179 7.68 -7.03 11.74
CA VAL A 179 7.56 -6.28 12.99
C VAL A 179 8.96 -6.11 13.56
N VAL A 180 9.29 -4.88 13.92
CA VAL A 180 10.61 -4.49 14.43
C VAL A 180 10.47 -3.52 15.58
N ALA A 181 11.53 -3.29 16.34
CA ALA A 181 11.53 -2.23 17.36
C ALA A 181 11.12 -0.88 16.73
N ASP A 182 10.36 -0.08 17.46
CA ASP A 182 9.78 1.18 16.91
C ASP A 182 10.84 2.11 16.32
N ALA A 183 12.03 2.15 16.92
CA ALA A 183 13.16 2.95 16.43
C ALA A 183 13.75 2.46 15.10
N ASP A 184 13.48 1.22 14.71
CA ASP A 184 14.04 0.58 13.53
C ASP A 184 13.09 0.57 12.32
N VAL A 185 11.85 1.04 12.48
CA VAL A 185 10.78 0.93 11.45
C VAL A 185 11.23 1.58 10.15
N GLU A 186 11.75 2.80 10.19
CA GLU A 186 12.22 3.49 8.98
C GLU A 186 13.34 2.73 8.27
N ARG A 187 14.37 2.34 9.01
CA ARG A 187 15.52 1.59 8.47
C ARG A 187 15.09 0.28 7.80
N GLU A 188 14.23 -0.49 8.47
CA GLU A 188 13.75 -1.78 7.94
C GLU A 188 12.78 -1.61 6.77
N THR A 189 11.97 -0.55 6.77
CA THR A 189 11.11 -0.19 5.62
C THR A 189 11.95 0.07 4.38
N ARG A 190 12.98 0.92 4.49
CA ARG A 190 13.93 1.21 3.39
C ARG A 190 14.67 -0.05 2.94
N ALA A 191 15.14 -0.86 3.89
CA ALA A 191 15.84 -2.10 3.59
C ALA A 191 14.93 -3.12 2.86
N LEU A 192 13.67 -3.24 3.23
CA LEU A 192 12.72 -4.12 2.56
C LEU A 192 12.38 -3.61 1.16
N LEU A 193 12.10 -2.30 1.03
CA LEU A 193 11.80 -1.69 -0.26
C LEU A 193 12.99 -1.80 -1.23
N GLY A 194 14.24 -1.57 -0.76
CA GLY A 194 15.44 -1.75 -1.56
C GLY A 194 15.61 -3.18 -2.09
N ARG A 195 15.21 -4.19 -1.31
CA ARG A 195 15.17 -5.57 -1.80
C ARG A 195 14.05 -5.79 -2.83
N ALA A 196 12.88 -5.22 -2.59
CA ALA A 196 11.72 -5.38 -3.47
C ALA A 196 11.92 -4.70 -4.84
N THR A 197 12.68 -3.60 -4.88
CA THR A 197 12.95 -2.81 -6.10
C THR A 197 14.26 -3.16 -6.80
N ARG A 198 15.05 -4.10 -6.26
CA ARG A 198 16.33 -4.51 -6.86
C ARG A 198 16.13 -5.15 -8.23
N GLY A 199 16.99 -4.81 -9.16
CA GLY A 199 17.01 -5.39 -10.51
C GLY A 199 16.30 -4.51 -11.54
N SER A 200 15.69 -5.13 -12.54
CA SER A 200 15.00 -4.45 -13.64
C SER A 200 13.74 -3.75 -13.16
N VAL A 201 13.62 -2.46 -13.43
CA VAL A 201 12.44 -1.63 -13.08
C VAL A 201 11.25 -2.05 -13.92
N SER A 202 11.44 -2.28 -15.21
CA SER A 202 10.37 -2.70 -16.14
C SER A 202 9.78 -4.07 -15.74
N SER A 203 10.64 -5.01 -15.34
CA SER A 203 10.20 -6.32 -14.85
C SER A 203 9.38 -6.22 -13.56
N LYS A 204 9.78 -5.35 -12.62
CA LYS A 204 9.03 -5.13 -11.37
C LYS A 204 7.68 -4.47 -11.62
N ALA A 205 7.63 -3.48 -12.51
CA ALA A 205 6.41 -2.80 -12.92
C ALA A 205 5.39 -3.80 -13.51
N LEU A 206 5.82 -4.56 -14.51
CA LEU A 206 4.98 -5.58 -15.13
C LEU A 206 4.54 -6.65 -14.13
N GLY A 207 5.47 -7.08 -13.26
CA GLY A 207 5.21 -8.07 -12.23
C GLY A 207 4.13 -7.64 -11.24
N LYS A 208 4.20 -6.42 -10.73
CA LYS A 208 3.19 -5.86 -9.82
C LYS A 208 1.82 -5.78 -10.50
N GLN A 209 1.75 -5.19 -11.69
CA GLN A 209 0.50 -5.06 -12.44
C GLN A 209 -0.13 -6.43 -12.74
N SER A 210 0.68 -7.40 -13.14
CA SER A 210 0.23 -8.75 -13.41
C SER A 210 -0.26 -9.47 -12.16
N PHE A 211 0.41 -9.26 -11.03
CA PHE A 211 0.02 -9.85 -9.74
C PHE A 211 -1.40 -9.41 -9.36
N TYR A 212 -1.67 -8.11 -9.35
CA TYR A 212 -3.01 -7.61 -9.00
C TYR A 212 -4.07 -7.92 -10.04
N ARG A 213 -3.70 -8.08 -11.31
CA ARG A 213 -4.65 -8.45 -12.36
C ARG A 213 -5.13 -9.89 -12.25
N GLN A 214 -4.22 -10.81 -11.90
CA GLN A 214 -4.52 -12.25 -11.93
C GLN A 214 -5.10 -12.79 -10.62
N ILE A 215 -4.82 -12.14 -9.46
CA ILE A 215 -5.08 -12.72 -8.13
C ILE A 215 -6.57 -12.94 -7.83
N ASP A 216 -7.45 -12.19 -8.48
CA ASP A 216 -8.91 -12.32 -8.33
C ASP A 216 -9.55 -13.14 -9.48
N LEU A 217 -8.76 -13.70 -10.40
CA LEU A 217 -9.26 -14.59 -11.47
C LEU A 217 -9.40 -16.03 -10.96
N ASP A 218 -10.23 -16.84 -11.62
CA ASP A 218 -10.18 -18.28 -11.42
C ASP A 218 -8.84 -18.86 -11.93
N VAL A 219 -8.45 -20.02 -11.41
CA VAL A 219 -7.12 -20.62 -11.67
C VAL A 219 -6.82 -20.80 -13.17
N PRO A 220 -7.71 -21.35 -14.00
CA PRO A 220 -7.47 -21.47 -15.44
C PRO A 220 -7.24 -20.12 -16.13
N ALA A 221 -8.07 -19.10 -15.83
CA ALA A 221 -7.95 -17.76 -16.40
C ALA A 221 -6.68 -17.06 -15.90
N ALA A 222 -6.31 -17.23 -14.63
CA ALA A 222 -5.09 -16.68 -14.06
C ALA A 222 -3.84 -17.22 -14.77
N TYR A 223 -3.76 -18.55 -15.00
CA TYR A 223 -2.65 -19.15 -15.73
C TYR A 223 -2.62 -18.74 -17.20
N ALA A 224 -3.77 -18.67 -17.88
CA ALA A 224 -3.83 -18.21 -19.26
C ALA A 224 -3.24 -16.79 -19.39
N TYR A 225 -3.70 -15.87 -18.53
CA TYR A 225 -3.19 -14.50 -18.48
C TYR A 225 -1.69 -14.44 -18.13
N ALA A 226 -1.27 -15.11 -17.06
CA ALA A 226 0.11 -15.08 -16.60
C ALA A 226 1.10 -15.68 -17.61
N THR A 227 0.69 -16.72 -18.34
CA THR A 227 1.51 -17.35 -19.39
C THR A 227 1.80 -16.35 -20.51
N GLU A 228 0.78 -15.65 -21.02
CA GLU A 228 0.96 -14.65 -22.07
C GLU A 228 1.86 -13.49 -21.62
N VAL A 229 1.62 -12.98 -20.41
CA VAL A 229 2.45 -11.91 -19.85
C VAL A 229 3.89 -12.35 -19.67
N MET A 230 4.14 -13.56 -19.14
CA MET A 230 5.49 -14.07 -18.91
C MET A 230 6.21 -14.36 -20.24
N ALA A 231 5.48 -14.91 -21.23
CA ALA A 231 6.02 -15.17 -22.57
C ALA A 231 6.43 -13.83 -23.25
N ALA A 232 5.56 -12.83 -23.25
CA ALA A 232 5.87 -11.51 -23.78
C ALA A 232 7.05 -10.84 -23.04
N ALA A 233 7.06 -10.90 -21.72
CA ALA A 233 8.13 -10.35 -20.88
C ALA A 233 9.50 -10.98 -21.18
N SER A 234 9.54 -12.27 -21.57
CA SER A 234 10.79 -12.93 -21.94
C SER A 234 11.50 -12.30 -23.14
N GLN A 235 10.78 -11.54 -23.96
CA GLN A 235 11.33 -10.86 -25.15
C GLN A 235 11.85 -9.45 -24.87
N THR A 236 11.71 -8.95 -23.65
CA THR A 236 12.26 -7.62 -23.27
C THR A 236 13.79 -7.64 -23.23
N GLU A 237 14.39 -6.47 -23.47
CA GLU A 237 15.85 -6.30 -23.41
C GLU A 237 16.43 -6.75 -22.05
N ASP A 238 15.79 -6.36 -20.94
CA ASP A 238 16.22 -6.72 -19.59
C ASP A 238 16.14 -8.23 -19.34
N ALA A 239 15.09 -8.90 -19.84
CA ALA A 239 14.97 -10.36 -19.72
C ALA A 239 16.03 -11.09 -20.52
N GLN A 240 16.29 -10.66 -21.75
CA GLN A 240 17.33 -11.23 -22.61
C GLN A 240 18.73 -10.95 -22.07
N GLU A 241 18.96 -9.78 -21.50
CA GLU A 241 20.22 -9.45 -20.84
C GLU A 241 20.42 -10.35 -19.59
N ASN A 242 19.38 -10.56 -18.80
CA ASN A 242 19.46 -11.43 -17.61
C ASN A 242 19.82 -12.88 -18.00
N LEU A 243 19.19 -13.42 -19.06
CA LEU A 243 19.48 -14.77 -19.56
C LEU A 243 20.95 -14.88 -20.05
N ARG A 244 21.39 -13.89 -20.84
CA ARG A 244 22.77 -13.84 -21.34
C ARG A 244 23.77 -13.71 -20.22
N ALA A 245 23.58 -12.79 -19.30
CA ALA A 245 24.47 -12.56 -18.15
C ALA A 245 24.60 -13.83 -17.28
N PHE A 246 23.48 -14.55 -17.07
CA PHE A 246 23.50 -15.82 -16.34
C PHE A 246 24.36 -16.89 -17.04
N LEU A 247 24.20 -17.06 -18.35
CA LEU A 247 25.00 -18.02 -19.15
C LEU A 247 26.48 -17.64 -19.18
N GLU A 248 26.78 -16.34 -19.22
CA GLU A 248 28.15 -15.79 -19.22
C GLU A 248 28.75 -15.68 -17.81
N LYS A 249 27.99 -16.03 -16.75
CA LYS A 249 28.38 -15.95 -15.33
C LYS A 249 28.86 -14.54 -14.91
N ARG A 250 28.19 -13.50 -15.36
CA ARG A 250 28.43 -12.11 -15.01
C ARG A 250 27.16 -11.44 -14.44
N PRO A 251 27.29 -10.32 -13.73
CA PRO A 251 26.15 -9.50 -13.35
C PRO A 251 25.42 -8.94 -14.57
N PRO A 252 24.06 -8.92 -14.56
CA PRO A 252 23.28 -8.29 -15.63
C PRO A 252 23.38 -6.75 -15.59
N ARG A 253 23.21 -6.11 -16.76
CA ARG A 253 23.17 -4.67 -16.92
C ARG A 253 21.81 -4.28 -17.44
N PHE A 254 20.92 -3.88 -16.54
CA PHE A 254 19.55 -3.51 -16.87
C PHE A 254 19.46 -2.07 -17.41
N SER A 255 18.44 -1.83 -18.23
CA SER A 255 18.08 -0.50 -18.70
C SER A 255 17.80 0.43 -17.52
N LYS A 256 18.20 1.69 -17.65
CA LYS A 256 17.83 2.72 -16.67
C LYS A 256 16.35 3.08 -16.88
N PRO A 257 15.62 3.46 -15.81
CA PRO A 257 14.25 3.93 -15.92
C PRO A 257 14.14 5.21 -16.74
#